data_8bde6a3f23e76fa3cbf405fb100b1302
#
_entry.id   8bde6a3f23e76fa3cbf405fb100b1302
#
_cell.length_a   1.000
_cell.length_b   1.000
_cell.length_c   1.000
_cell.angle_alpha   90.00
_cell.angle_beta   90.00
_cell.angle_gamma   90.00
#
_symmetry.space_group_name_H-M   'P 1'
#
loop_
_entity.id
_entity.type
_entity.pdbx_description
1 polymer ?
#
loop_
_entity_poly.entity_id
_entity_poly.type
_entity_poly.pdbx_seq_one_letter_code
_entity_poly.pdbx_strand_id
1 'polypeptide(L)'
;AIIVFRKFSPKRDFRPKRLLVIFVIFIVLHLAAPLGLGFANSHLKWSSFKNPRNVYNSYSDSNKSMRVSGLYEYSFRNFYITFVKPKEKINSKDKAFLDSIYKATDTKTSDEYTGMFKGKNIIFLQLEGMDTWLLTKKTTPNLYNLKKNSIDFKKHYSIYTGGGSTFNSEFAVNTGFTTPASYTENVYTLNTNTNNHTMAKLFKNEGYTVNAFHMNTSGFYSRGINYKSWG
;
A
#
# COMPACT_ATOMS: atom_id res chain seq x y z
N ALA A 1 -6.97 -29.37 29.55
CA ALA A 1 -5.54 -29.06 29.38
C ALA A 1 -4.99 -28.20 30.55
N ILE A 2 -5.64 -27.11 30.93
CA ILE A 2 -5.20 -26.22 32.02
C ILE A 2 -5.15 -26.91 33.38
N ILE A 3 -6.11 -27.78 33.67
CA ILE A 3 -6.21 -28.53 34.92
C ILE A 3 -5.11 -29.61 35.03
N VAL A 4 -4.78 -30.27 33.92
CA VAL A 4 -3.70 -31.26 33.86
C VAL A 4 -2.33 -30.60 34.04
N PHE A 5 -2.10 -29.45 33.40
CA PHE A 5 -0.85 -28.71 33.57
C PHE A 5 -0.60 -28.27 35.02
N ARG A 6 -1.63 -27.85 35.75
CA ARG A 6 -1.52 -27.43 37.15
C ARG A 6 -1.15 -28.58 38.10
N LYS A 7 -1.50 -29.81 37.75
CA LYS A 7 -1.23 -31.01 38.58
C LYS A 7 0.21 -31.55 38.42
N PHE A 8 0.86 -31.24 37.26
CA PHE A 8 2.21 -31.70 36.94
C PHE A 8 3.28 -30.59 36.91
N SER A 9 2.89 -29.34 37.16
CA SER A 9 3.86 -28.26 37.19
C SER A 9 4.67 -28.36 38.49
N PRO A 10 6.01 -28.42 38.42
CA PRO A 10 6.83 -28.33 39.64
C PRO A 10 6.53 -27.01 40.35
N LYS A 11 6.45 -27.03 41.69
CA LYS A 11 6.33 -25.80 42.50
C LYS A 11 7.53 -24.92 42.19
N ARG A 12 7.34 -23.92 41.33
CA ARG A 12 8.37 -22.93 41.00
C ARG A 12 8.44 -21.93 42.14
N ASP A 13 9.60 -21.84 42.79
CA ASP A 13 9.93 -20.72 43.67
C ASP A 13 9.76 -19.41 42.91
N PHE A 14 8.71 -18.66 43.20
CA PHE A 14 8.47 -17.38 42.60
C PHE A 14 9.48 -16.36 43.17
N ARG A 15 10.50 -16.03 42.38
CA ARG A 15 11.55 -15.05 42.79
C ARG A 15 11.34 -13.75 41.98
N PRO A 16 10.51 -12.83 42.48
CA PRO A 16 10.14 -11.63 41.76
C PRO A 16 11.34 -10.76 41.34
N LYS A 17 12.38 -10.69 42.19
CA LYS A 17 13.61 -9.95 41.85
C LYS A 17 14.34 -10.52 40.65
N ARG A 18 14.42 -11.86 40.50
CA ARG A 18 15.04 -12.50 39.33
C ARG A 18 14.23 -12.27 38.07
N LEU A 19 12.92 -12.34 38.16
CA LEU A 19 12.04 -12.06 37.03
C LEU A 19 12.16 -10.60 36.58
N LEU A 20 12.26 -9.67 37.53
CA LEU A 20 12.47 -8.26 37.19
C LEU A 20 13.81 -8.04 36.48
N VAL A 21 14.90 -8.66 36.98
CA VAL A 21 16.22 -8.58 36.31
C VAL A 21 16.17 -9.15 34.90
N ILE A 22 15.57 -10.32 34.70
CA ILE A 22 15.42 -10.93 33.38
C ILE A 22 14.59 -10.02 32.45
N PHE A 23 13.53 -9.43 32.98
CA PHE A 23 12.67 -8.52 32.21
C PHE A 23 13.44 -7.25 31.81
N VAL A 24 14.22 -6.66 32.69
CA VAL A 24 15.07 -5.50 32.40
C VAL A 24 16.12 -5.85 31.35
N ILE A 25 16.79 -6.98 31.47
CA ILE A 25 17.77 -7.47 30.49
C ILE A 25 17.08 -7.65 29.12
N PHE A 26 15.89 -8.26 29.10
CA PHE A 26 15.12 -8.44 27.87
C PHE A 26 14.80 -7.10 27.20
N ILE A 27 14.34 -6.11 27.97
CA ILE A 27 14.05 -4.76 27.45
C ILE A 27 15.33 -4.12 26.89
N VAL A 28 16.44 -4.17 27.61
CA VAL A 28 17.71 -3.58 27.17
C VAL A 28 18.18 -4.23 25.86
N LEU A 29 18.16 -5.56 25.79
CA LEU A 29 18.53 -6.29 24.58
C LEU A 29 17.58 -5.98 23.43
N HIS A 30 16.29 -5.88 23.70
CA HIS A 30 15.28 -5.55 22.69
C HIS A 30 15.50 -4.15 22.11
N LEU A 31 15.78 -3.16 22.95
CA LEU A 31 16.07 -1.80 22.50
C LEU A 31 17.43 -1.66 21.80
N ALA A 32 18.41 -2.48 22.17
CA ALA A 32 19.74 -2.46 21.58
C ALA A 32 19.83 -3.22 20.25
N ALA A 33 19.03 -4.28 20.07
CA ALA A 33 19.07 -5.11 18.87
C ALA A 33 18.93 -4.33 17.54
N PRO A 34 18.03 -3.35 17.42
CA PRO A 34 17.91 -2.56 16.20
C PRO A 34 19.15 -1.73 15.84
N LEU A 35 19.99 -1.39 16.83
CA LEU A 35 21.23 -0.64 16.61
C LEU A 35 22.25 -1.45 15.80
N GLY A 36 22.19 -2.77 15.89
CA GLY A 36 23.03 -3.70 15.11
C GLY A 36 22.58 -3.91 13.66
N LEU A 37 21.38 -3.49 13.31
CA LEU A 37 20.85 -3.71 11.98
C LEU A 37 21.64 -2.94 10.92
N GLY A 38 21.95 -3.63 9.83
CA GLY A 38 22.58 -3.04 8.65
C GLY A 38 24.10 -2.93 8.69
N PHE A 39 24.77 -3.20 9.81
CA PHE A 39 26.24 -3.19 9.85
C PHE A 39 26.86 -4.24 8.93
N ALA A 40 26.32 -5.45 8.90
CA ALA A 40 26.77 -6.50 7.98
C ALA A 40 26.52 -6.17 6.49
N ASN A 41 25.70 -5.15 6.22
CA ASN A 41 25.33 -4.70 4.87
C ASN A 41 25.82 -3.26 4.61
N SER A 42 26.98 -2.91 5.13
CA SER A 42 27.57 -1.56 5.02
C SER A 42 27.83 -1.11 3.58
N HIS A 43 27.95 -2.07 2.64
CA HIS A 43 28.04 -1.81 1.21
C HIS A 43 26.72 -1.31 0.59
N LEU A 44 25.60 -1.47 1.27
CA LEU A 44 24.30 -0.98 0.81
C LEU A 44 24.06 0.45 1.31
N LYS A 45 23.58 1.32 0.42
CA LYS A 45 23.14 2.67 0.83
C LYS A 45 22.06 2.56 1.92
N TRP A 46 22.13 3.45 2.90
CA TRP A 46 21.14 3.51 3.99
C TRP A 46 19.70 3.70 3.52
N SER A 47 19.50 4.40 2.39
CA SER A 47 18.19 4.57 1.75
C SER A 47 17.72 3.36 0.94
N SER A 48 18.57 2.35 0.76
CA SER A 48 18.22 1.17 -0.03
C SER A 48 17.14 0.34 0.65
N PHE A 49 16.13 -0.09 -0.11
CA PHE A 49 15.10 -1.03 0.36
C PHE A 49 15.65 -2.41 0.73
N LYS A 50 16.91 -2.71 0.36
CA LYS A 50 17.64 -3.93 0.73
C LYS A 50 18.40 -3.80 2.05
N ASN A 51 18.61 -2.57 2.54
CA ASN A 51 19.30 -2.35 3.79
C ASN A 51 18.35 -2.65 4.96
N PRO A 52 18.67 -3.61 5.85
CA PRO A 52 17.81 -3.99 6.97
C PRO A 52 17.47 -2.82 7.89
N ARG A 53 18.39 -1.89 8.12
CA ARG A 53 18.15 -0.71 8.94
C ARG A 53 17.16 0.24 8.30
N ASN A 54 17.25 0.45 6.98
CA ASN A 54 16.27 1.27 6.27
C ASN A 54 14.89 0.61 6.30
N VAL A 55 14.81 -0.71 6.09
CA VAL A 55 13.56 -1.47 6.20
C VAL A 55 12.96 -1.32 7.59
N TYR A 56 13.77 -1.46 8.64
CA TYR A 56 13.35 -1.28 10.01
C TYR A 56 12.84 0.14 10.29
N ASN A 57 13.56 1.17 9.85
CA ASN A 57 13.21 2.57 10.13
C ASN A 57 12.00 3.04 9.32
N SER A 58 11.95 2.72 8.02
CA SER A 58 10.86 3.18 7.14
C SER A 58 9.55 2.45 7.39
N TYR A 59 9.63 1.19 7.83
CA TYR A 59 8.46 0.33 8.04
C TYR A 59 7.47 0.33 6.87
N SER A 60 8.01 0.40 5.65
CA SER A 60 7.24 0.61 4.41
C SER A 60 6.72 -0.67 3.76
N ASP A 61 7.16 -1.84 4.23
CA ASP A 61 6.78 -3.14 3.71
C ASP A 61 6.61 -4.11 4.89
N SER A 62 5.38 -4.57 5.12
CA SER A 62 5.04 -5.44 6.25
C SER A 62 5.86 -6.72 6.29
N ASN A 63 6.01 -7.39 5.14
CA ASN A 63 6.73 -8.66 5.07
C ASN A 63 8.23 -8.49 5.34
N LYS A 64 8.83 -7.46 4.74
CA LYS A 64 10.25 -7.16 4.97
C LYS A 64 10.48 -6.68 6.40
N SER A 65 9.60 -5.84 6.92
CA SER A 65 9.67 -5.35 8.31
C SER A 65 9.61 -6.50 9.30
N MET A 66 8.67 -7.44 9.13
CA MET A 66 8.57 -8.62 9.98
C MET A 66 9.80 -9.54 9.87
N ARG A 67 10.36 -9.70 8.67
CA ARG A 67 11.60 -10.50 8.48
C ARG A 67 12.81 -9.88 9.16
N VAL A 68 12.88 -8.55 9.21
CA VAL A 68 14.00 -7.81 9.79
C VAL A 68 13.87 -7.70 11.30
N SER A 69 12.67 -7.37 11.80
CA SER A 69 12.44 -7.11 13.23
C SER A 69 11.99 -8.34 14.02
N GLY A 70 11.49 -9.36 13.35
CA GLY A 70 10.85 -10.52 13.98
C GLY A 70 9.40 -10.22 14.40
N LEU A 71 8.69 -11.30 14.75
CA LEU A 71 7.24 -11.23 14.99
C LEU A 71 6.86 -10.30 16.15
N TYR A 72 7.58 -10.36 17.27
CA TYR A 72 7.22 -9.59 18.48
C TYR A 72 7.41 -8.10 18.28
N GLU A 73 8.58 -7.69 17.78
CA GLU A 73 8.87 -6.28 17.49
C GLU A 73 7.95 -5.74 16.41
N TYR A 74 7.72 -6.52 15.36
CA TYR A 74 6.76 -6.17 14.32
C TYR A 74 5.36 -5.92 14.89
N SER A 75 4.84 -6.85 15.72
CA SER A 75 3.50 -6.73 16.31
C SER A 75 3.40 -5.53 17.24
N PHE A 76 4.43 -5.29 18.07
CA PHE A 76 4.47 -4.14 18.96
C PHE A 76 4.49 -2.82 18.18
N ARG A 77 5.34 -2.70 17.16
CA ARG A 77 5.41 -1.51 16.32
C ARG A 77 4.14 -1.28 15.54
N ASN A 78 3.55 -2.34 15.01
CA ASN A 78 2.29 -2.25 14.28
C ASN A 78 1.17 -1.75 15.20
N PHE A 79 1.08 -2.29 16.40
CA PHE A 79 0.14 -1.80 17.42
C PHE A 79 0.39 -0.32 17.74
N TYR A 80 1.65 0.06 17.99
CA TYR A 80 2.01 1.44 18.30
C TYR A 80 1.64 2.40 17.15
N ILE A 81 1.99 2.05 15.91
CA ILE A 81 1.70 2.89 14.73
C ILE A 81 0.19 3.01 14.51
N THR A 82 -0.56 1.94 14.72
CA THR A 82 -1.99 1.90 14.44
C THR A 82 -2.82 2.63 15.49
N PHE A 83 -2.47 2.46 16.78
CA PHE A 83 -3.34 2.90 17.87
C PHE A 83 -2.77 4.02 18.73
N VAL A 84 -1.46 4.20 18.76
CA VAL A 84 -0.78 5.12 19.69
C VAL A 84 -0.14 6.29 18.97
N LYS A 85 0.53 6.05 17.84
CA LYS A 85 1.22 7.12 17.10
C LYS A 85 0.20 8.18 16.66
N PRO A 86 0.41 9.47 17.02
CA PRO A 86 -0.46 10.53 16.54
C PRO A 86 -0.47 10.56 15.01
N LYS A 87 -1.64 10.69 14.42
CA LYS A 87 -1.76 10.95 12.98
C LYS A 87 -1.08 12.28 12.68
N GLU A 88 -0.13 12.26 11.76
CA GLU A 88 0.55 13.47 11.32
C GLU A 88 -0.48 14.41 10.69
N LYS A 89 -0.54 15.64 11.20
CA LYS A 89 -1.34 16.71 10.59
C LYS A 89 -0.46 17.46 9.62
N ILE A 90 -0.96 17.72 8.44
CA ILE A 90 -0.30 18.56 7.45
C ILE A 90 -0.16 19.96 8.07
N ASN A 91 1.07 20.40 8.25
CA ASN A 91 1.35 21.75 8.72
C ASN A 91 1.32 22.76 7.56
N SER A 92 1.37 24.06 7.86
CA SER A 92 1.31 25.12 6.85
C SER A 92 2.45 25.05 5.83
N LYS A 93 3.65 24.59 6.25
CA LYS A 93 4.81 24.43 5.37
C LYS A 93 4.62 23.27 4.40
N ASP A 94 4.13 22.14 4.89
CA ASP A 94 3.82 20.98 4.05
C ASP A 94 2.72 21.31 3.05
N LYS A 95 1.70 22.05 3.49
CA LYS A 95 0.63 22.52 2.61
C LYS A 95 1.18 23.45 1.51
N ALA A 96 1.99 24.43 1.86
CA ALA A 96 2.59 25.32 0.88
C ALA A 96 3.49 24.57 -0.12
N PHE A 97 4.22 23.55 0.34
CA PHE A 97 5.02 22.69 -0.52
C PHE A 97 4.14 21.90 -1.49
N LEU A 98 3.07 21.26 -1.02
CA LEU A 98 2.12 20.57 -1.87
C LEU A 98 1.47 21.51 -2.89
N ASP A 99 1.00 22.67 -2.45
CA ASP A 99 0.41 23.70 -3.34
C ASP A 99 1.40 24.14 -4.43
N SER A 100 2.68 24.23 -4.12
CA SER A 100 3.72 24.57 -5.10
C SER A 100 3.90 23.50 -6.18
N ILE A 101 3.82 22.21 -5.79
CA ILE A 101 3.89 21.08 -6.72
C ILE A 101 2.67 21.10 -7.64
N TYR A 102 1.48 21.26 -7.09
CA TYR A 102 0.25 21.25 -7.90
C TYR A 102 0.19 22.44 -8.85
N LYS A 103 0.63 23.63 -8.43
CA LYS A 103 0.72 24.79 -9.32
C LYS A 103 1.70 24.59 -10.47
N ALA A 104 2.83 23.92 -10.20
CA ALA A 104 3.84 23.63 -11.23
C ALA A 104 3.34 22.60 -12.28
N THR A 105 2.40 21.73 -11.88
CA THR A 105 1.83 20.70 -12.78
C THR A 105 0.55 21.15 -13.50
N ASP A 106 0.03 22.34 -13.21
CA ASP A 106 -1.20 22.86 -13.83
C ASP A 106 -0.98 23.43 -15.26
N THR A 107 0.12 23.09 -15.89
CA THR A 107 0.34 23.36 -17.31
C THR A 107 -0.51 22.38 -18.14
N LYS A 108 -1.69 22.83 -18.55
CA LYS A 108 -2.51 22.13 -19.54
C LYS A 108 -1.76 22.14 -20.88
N THR A 109 -1.00 21.09 -21.12
CA THR A 109 -0.43 20.87 -22.46
C THR A 109 -1.49 20.18 -23.30
N SER A 110 -1.89 20.79 -24.41
CA SER A 110 -2.71 20.14 -25.43
C SER A 110 -1.81 19.64 -26.55
N ASP A 111 -2.10 18.46 -27.07
CA ASP A 111 -1.46 17.86 -28.22
C ASP A 111 -2.51 17.54 -29.30
N GLU A 112 -2.09 16.94 -30.41
CA GLU A 112 -2.98 16.56 -31.52
C GLU A 112 -4.08 15.56 -31.13
N TYR A 113 -3.91 14.82 -30.03
CA TYR A 113 -4.88 13.84 -29.53
C TYR A 113 -5.84 14.42 -28.50
N THR A 114 -5.58 15.64 -28.04
CA THR A 114 -6.40 16.27 -26.98
C THR A 114 -7.82 16.48 -27.47
N GLY A 115 -8.77 15.87 -26.74
CA GLY A 115 -10.20 15.93 -27.08
C GLY A 115 -10.66 14.95 -28.15
N MET A 116 -9.80 14.10 -28.71
CA MET A 116 -10.15 13.09 -29.72
C MET A 116 -11.35 12.22 -29.30
N PHE A 117 -11.46 11.91 -28.03
CA PHE A 117 -12.53 11.06 -27.48
C PHE A 117 -13.60 11.87 -26.73
N LYS A 118 -13.69 13.18 -26.95
CA LYS A 118 -14.72 14.01 -26.32
C LYS A 118 -16.12 13.47 -26.64
N GLY A 119 -16.94 13.32 -25.62
CA GLY A 119 -18.32 12.78 -25.73
C GLY A 119 -18.40 11.27 -25.94
N LYS A 120 -17.29 10.54 -25.88
CA LYS A 120 -17.29 9.07 -25.97
C LYS A 120 -17.41 8.43 -24.59
N ASN A 121 -18.01 7.24 -24.54
CA ASN A 121 -18.03 6.43 -23.34
C ASN A 121 -16.66 5.75 -23.13
N ILE A 122 -16.29 5.54 -21.87
CA ILE A 122 -15.08 4.83 -21.47
C ILE A 122 -15.44 3.52 -20.79
N ILE A 123 -14.83 2.44 -21.23
CA ILE A 123 -14.85 1.15 -20.54
C ILE A 123 -13.44 0.90 -20.05
N PHE A 124 -13.24 0.93 -18.73
CA PHE A 124 -11.98 0.56 -18.11
C PHE A 124 -12.01 -0.91 -17.68
N LEU A 125 -11.15 -1.72 -18.27
CA LEU A 125 -11.04 -3.15 -17.97
C LEU A 125 -9.70 -3.46 -17.31
N GLN A 126 -9.72 -3.75 -16.03
CA GLN A 126 -8.55 -4.21 -15.29
C GLN A 126 -8.50 -5.74 -15.28
N LEU A 127 -7.46 -6.30 -15.88
CA LEU A 127 -7.23 -7.75 -15.93
C LEU A 127 -6.18 -8.14 -14.92
N GLU A 128 -6.56 -8.94 -13.92
CA GLU A 128 -5.66 -9.47 -12.91
C GLU A 128 -5.03 -10.78 -13.38
N GLY A 129 -3.74 -10.99 -13.02
CA GLY A 129 -3.02 -12.21 -13.37
C GLY A 129 -2.80 -12.44 -14.86
N MET A 130 -2.91 -11.38 -15.67
CA MET A 130 -2.80 -11.44 -17.11
C MET A 130 -1.38 -11.10 -17.57
N ASP A 131 -0.58 -12.12 -17.79
CA ASP A 131 0.76 -11.96 -18.35
C ASP A 131 0.73 -11.76 -19.87
N THR A 132 1.71 -11.03 -20.41
CA THR A 132 1.82 -10.71 -21.82
C THR A 132 1.93 -11.94 -22.73
N TRP A 133 2.49 -13.06 -22.25
CA TRP A 133 2.57 -14.30 -23.00
C TRP A 133 1.20 -14.94 -23.27
N LEU A 134 0.16 -14.57 -22.53
CA LEU A 134 -1.23 -15.00 -22.77
C LEU A 134 -1.89 -14.23 -23.91
N LEU A 135 -1.35 -13.07 -24.31
CA LEU A 135 -1.92 -12.23 -25.38
C LEU A 135 -1.52 -12.75 -26.76
N THR A 136 -2.02 -13.91 -27.11
CA THR A 136 -1.75 -14.53 -28.42
C THR A 136 -3.07 -14.75 -29.19
N LYS A 137 -2.95 -14.87 -30.51
CA LYS A 137 -4.09 -15.20 -31.37
C LYS A 137 -4.76 -16.54 -30.96
N LYS A 138 -3.99 -17.47 -30.39
CA LYS A 138 -4.48 -18.79 -29.99
C LYS A 138 -5.19 -18.75 -28.62
N THR A 139 -4.61 -18.07 -27.64
CA THR A 139 -5.08 -18.11 -26.25
C THR A 139 -6.15 -17.06 -25.94
N THR A 140 -5.98 -15.85 -26.48
CA THR A 140 -6.89 -14.72 -26.25
C THR A 140 -7.15 -13.95 -27.54
N PRO A 141 -7.83 -14.54 -28.53
CA PRO A 141 -7.94 -13.97 -29.89
C PRO A 141 -8.57 -12.57 -29.91
N ASN A 142 -9.58 -12.33 -29.08
CA ASN A 142 -10.26 -11.02 -29.02
C ASN A 142 -9.35 -9.93 -28.44
N LEU A 143 -8.66 -10.21 -27.32
CA LEU A 143 -7.70 -9.28 -26.73
C LEU A 143 -6.49 -9.05 -27.63
N TYR A 144 -6.02 -10.09 -28.31
CA TYR A 144 -4.96 -9.97 -29.29
C TYR A 144 -5.34 -9.04 -30.44
N ASN A 145 -6.56 -9.20 -30.99
CA ASN A 145 -7.06 -8.33 -32.05
C ASN A 145 -7.29 -6.91 -31.57
N LEU A 146 -7.82 -6.73 -30.35
CA LEU A 146 -8.00 -5.41 -29.75
C LEU A 146 -6.65 -4.71 -29.61
N LYS A 147 -5.64 -5.38 -29.03
CA LYS A 147 -4.29 -4.83 -28.89
C LYS A 147 -3.68 -4.44 -30.25
N LYS A 148 -3.85 -5.27 -31.28
CA LYS A 148 -3.32 -5.01 -32.62
C LYS A 148 -3.93 -3.76 -33.27
N ASN A 149 -5.19 -3.46 -32.96
CA ASN A 149 -5.95 -2.36 -33.54
C ASN A 149 -6.13 -1.16 -32.61
N SER A 150 -5.28 -1.04 -31.58
CA SER A 150 -5.33 0.02 -30.58
C SER A 150 -3.97 0.65 -30.35
N ILE A 151 -3.92 1.71 -29.55
CA ILE A 151 -2.66 2.28 -29.07
C ILE A 151 -2.08 1.34 -28.03
N ASP A 152 -0.90 0.79 -28.29
CA ASP A 152 -0.18 -0.13 -27.41
C ASP A 152 0.99 0.59 -26.72
N PHE A 153 0.84 0.86 -25.44
CA PHE A 153 1.88 1.49 -24.61
C PHE A 153 2.93 0.48 -24.17
N LYS A 154 3.91 0.19 -25.03
CA LYS A 154 4.95 -0.84 -24.81
C LYS A 154 5.87 -0.58 -23.60
N LYS A 155 5.99 0.67 -23.17
CA LYS A 155 6.84 1.09 -22.05
C LYS A 155 6.01 1.63 -20.88
N HIS A 156 4.81 1.11 -20.71
CA HIS A 156 3.99 1.45 -19.55
C HIS A 156 4.37 0.54 -18.38
N TYR A 157 4.70 1.16 -17.25
CA TYR A 157 5.08 0.46 -16.03
C TYR A 157 4.22 0.96 -14.89
N SER A 158 3.63 0.04 -14.12
CA SER A 158 3.00 0.40 -12.86
C SER A 158 4.04 0.47 -11.76
N ILE A 159 4.01 1.56 -10.98
CA ILE A 159 4.82 1.68 -9.78
C ILE A 159 4.10 0.93 -8.66
N TYR A 160 4.83 0.00 -8.07
CA TYR A 160 4.30 -0.84 -7.02
C TYR A 160 5.03 -0.57 -5.71
N THR A 161 4.33 0.01 -4.75
CA THR A 161 4.85 0.30 -3.42
C THR A 161 3.94 -0.33 -2.37
N GLY A 162 4.54 -0.93 -1.35
CA GLY A 162 3.80 -1.56 -0.26
C GLY A 162 3.44 -3.03 -0.51
N GLY A 163 2.62 -3.60 0.36
CA GLY A 163 2.10 -4.96 0.23
C GLY A 163 1.17 -5.08 -0.98
N GLY A 164 1.46 -6.07 -1.84
CA GLY A 164 0.80 -6.24 -3.11
C GLY A 164 -0.66 -6.58 -3.02
N SER A 165 -1.50 -5.69 -3.49
CA SER A 165 -2.88 -6.05 -3.76
C SER A 165 -3.36 -5.40 -5.04
N THR A 166 -4.25 -6.09 -5.70
CA THR A 166 -5.00 -5.61 -6.87
C THR A 166 -5.62 -4.25 -6.64
N PHE A 167 -6.09 -4.00 -5.42
CA PHE A 167 -6.73 -2.75 -5.06
C PHE A 167 -5.81 -1.52 -5.15
N ASN A 168 -4.51 -1.68 -5.00
CA ASN A 168 -3.56 -0.58 -5.19
C ASN A 168 -3.58 -0.06 -6.63
N SER A 169 -3.75 -0.95 -7.60
CA SER A 169 -3.90 -0.58 -9.02
C SER A 169 -5.26 0.05 -9.29
N GLU A 170 -6.34 -0.47 -8.68
CA GLU A 170 -7.67 0.14 -8.75
C GLU A 170 -7.65 1.55 -8.19
N PHE A 171 -7.00 1.75 -7.04
CA PHE A 171 -6.84 3.05 -6.42
C PHE A 171 -6.07 4.02 -7.33
N ALA A 172 -4.93 3.59 -7.86
CA ALA A 172 -4.09 4.44 -8.70
C ALA A 172 -4.84 4.94 -9.94
N VAL A 173 -5.56 4.06 -10.62
CA VAL A 173 -6.35 4.43 -11.82
C VAL A 173 -7.49 5.37 -11.49
N ASN A 174 -8.24 5.10 -10.43
CA ASN A 174 -9.42 5.89 -10.09
C ASN A 174 -9.09 7.25 -9.48
N THR A 175 -7.95 7.37 -8.80
CA THR A 175 -7.60 8.59 -8.05
C THR A 175 -6.43 9.37 -8.65
N GLY A 176 -5.63 8.77 -9.53
CA GLY A 176 -4.38 9.34 -10.02
C GLY A 176 -3.23 9.31 -9.01
N PHE A 177 -3.44 8.72 -7.81
CA PHE A 177 -2.41 8.62 -6.77
C PHE A 177 -1.83 7.22 -6.70
N THR A 178 -0.54 7.13 -6.40
CA THR A 178 0.11 5.86 -6.06
C THR A 178 0.03 5.61 -4.55
N THR A 179 0.15 4.35 -4.14
CA THR A 179 0.26 4.00 -2.72
C THR A 179 1.51 4.68 -2.13
N PRO A 180 1.39 5.40 -1.00
CA PRO A 180 2.54 5.99 -0.33
C PRO A 180 3.59 4.94 0.04
N ALA A 181 4.86 5.20 -0.27
CA ALA A 181 5.96 4.26 0.00
C ALA A 181 6.15 3.93 1.48
N SER A 182 5.75 4.84 2.36
CA SER A 182 5.79 4.69 3.82
C SER A 182 4.57 3.96 4.40
N TYR A 183 3.58 3.63 3.58
CA TYR A 183 2.36 2.99 4.04
C TYR A 183 2.55 1.47 4.08
N THR A 184 2.36 0.87 5.23
CA THR A 184 2.49 -0.58 5.43
C THR A 184 1.23 -1.34 5.11
N GLU A 185 0.10 -0.65 5.04
CA GLU A 185 -1.20 -1.21 4.75
C GLU A 185 -1.62 -0.94 3.30
N ASN A 186 -2.53 -1.76 2.81
CA ASN A 186 -3.13 -1.52 1.51
C ASN A 186 -4.06 -0.31 1.54
N VAL A 187 -4.11 0.44 0.45
CA VAL A 187 -4.94 1.65 0.35
C VAL A 187 -6.45 1.42 0.52
N TYR A 188 -6.92 0.18 0.46
CA TYR A 188 -8.32 -0.12 0.75
C TYR A 188 -8.73 0.21 2.19
N THR A 189 -7.77 0.31 3.11
CA THR A 189 -8.02 0.74 4.50
C THR A 189 -8.26 2.25 4.61
N LEU A 190 -7.92 3.02 3.56
CA LEU A 190 -8.19 4.47 3.47
C LEU A 190 -9.61 4.79 3.03
N ASN A 191 -10.54 3.90 3.28
CA ASN A 191 -11.94 3.98 2.85
C ASN A 191 -12.74 5.16 3.47
N THR A 192 -12.20 5.80 4.49
CA THR A 192 -12.75 7.01 5.11
C THR A 192 -12.21 8.31 4.50
N ASN A 193 -11.20 8.23 3.63
CA ASN A 193 -10.63 9.42 3.02
C ASN A 193 -11.56 9.97 1.93
N THR A 194 -11.62 11.29 1.85
CA THR A 194 -12.35 11.97 0.79
C THR A 194 -11.43 12.19 -0.41
N ASN A 195 -11.80 11.61 -1.54
CA ASN A 195 -11.11 11.82 -2.80
C ASN A 195 -12.04 12.64 -3.72
N ASN A 196 -11.71 13.91 -3.92
CA ASN A 196 -12.58 14.83 -4.68
C ASN A 196 -12.38 14.74 -6.20
N HIS A 197 -11.23 14.28 -6.66
CA HIS A 197 -10.83 14.28 -8.07
C HIS A 197 -10.67 12.85 -8.62
N THR A 198 -11.59 11.96 -8.26
CA THR A 198 -11.60 10.62 -8.84
C THR A 198 -12.11 10.65 -10.27
N MET A 199 -11.68 9.70 -11.08
CA MET A 199 -12.17 9.54 -12.45
C MET A 199 -13.71 9.44 -12.48
N ALA A 200 -14.30 8.68 -11.57
CA ALA A 200 -15.75 8.54 -11.46
C ALA A 200 -16.45 9.88 -11.20
N LYS A 201 -15.97 10.69 -10.26
CA LYS A 201 -16.56 12.01 -9.96
C LYS A 201 -16.39 12.98 -11.11
N LEU A 202 -15.24 12.98 -11.78
CA LEU A 202 -15.02 13.84 -12.94
C LEU A 202 -16.03 13.53 -14.05
N PHE A 203 -16.24 12.26 -14.38
CA PHE A 203 -17.24 11.87 -15.39
C PHE A 203 -18.67 12.17 -14.96
N LYS A 204 -19.02 11.94 -13.68
CA LYS A 204 -20.34 12.31 -13.18
C LYS A 204 -20.62 13.81 -13.28
N ASN A 205 -19.63 14.64 -12.98
CA ASN A 205 -19.77 16.11 -13.09
C ASN A 205 -20.03 16.56 -14.55
N GLU A 206 -19.57 15.77 -15.53
CA GLU A 206 -19.84 15.98 -16.95
C GLU A 206 -21.14 15.28 -17.42
N GLY A 207 -21.97 14.79 -16.51
CA GLY A 207 -23.26 14.18 -16.83
C GLY A 207 -23.23 12.71 -17.24
N TYR A 208 -22.09 12.03 -17.11
CA TYR A 208 -21.98 10.60 -17.40
C TYR A 208 -22.58 9.74 -16.27
N THR A 209 -23.18 8.61 -16.66
CA THR A 209 -23.49 7.53 -15.73
C THR A 209 -22.22 6.70 -15.49
N VAL A 210 -21.86 6.51 -14.22
CA VAL A 210 -20.67 5.74 -13.84
C VAL A 210 -21.08 4.49 -13.09
N ASN A 211 -20.60 3.35 -13.53
CA ASN A 211 -20.81 2.05 -12.92
C ASN A 211 -19.48 1.33 -12.69
N ALA A 212 -19.40 0.55 -11.61
CA ALA A 212 -18.28 -0.33 -11.32
C ALA A 212 -18.78 -1.76 -11.13
N PHE A 213 -18.08 -2.71 -11.75
CA PHE A 213 -18.40 -4.13 -11.69
C PHE A 213 -17.19 -4.91 -11.19
N HIS A 214 -17.44 -5.85 -10.29
CA HIS A 214 -16.39 -6.74 -9.77
C HIS A 214 -17.00 -8.11 -9.45
N MET A 215 -16.27 -9.19 -9.71
CA MET A 215 -16.77 -10.56 -9.50
C MET A 215 -16.75 -11.01 -8.04
N ASN A 216 -16.06 -10.30 -7.16
CA ASN A 216 -16.04 -10.60 -5.72
C ASN A 216 -17.05 -9.74 -4.96
N THR A 217 -17.29 -10.06 -3.68
CA THR A 217 -18.19 -9.29 -2.82
C THR A 217 -17.72 -7.87 -2.58
N SER A 218 -18.66 -6.96 -2.34
CA SER A 218 -18.37 -5.55 -2.03
C SER A 218 -17.54 -5.34 -0.75
N GLY A 219 -17.56 -6.32 0.18
CA GLY A 219 -16.74 -6.29 1.39
C GLY A 219 -15.25 -6.58 1.13
N PHE A 220 -14.92 -7.31 0.06
CA PHE A 220 -13.55 -7.63 -0.25
C PHE A 220 -12.77 -6.38 -0.68
N TYR A 221 -11.68 -6.05 0.02
CA TYR A 221 -10.95 -4.78 -0.06
C TYR A 221 -11.81 -3.54 0.24
N SER A 222 -12.87 -3.70 1.02
CA SER A 222 -13.81 -2.60 1.32
C SER A 222 -14.29 -1.85 0.06
N ARG A 223 -14.41 -2.55 -1.07
CA ARG A 223 -14.74 -1.94 -2.37
C ARG A 223 -16.05 -1.16 -2.34
N GLY A 224 -17.08 -1.73 -1.71
CA GLY A 224 -18.37 -1.04 -1.62
C GLY A 224 -18.28 0.33 -0.95
N ILE A 225 -17.44 0.48 0.06
CA ILE A 225 -17.23 1.77 0.76
C ILE A 225 -16.34 2.67 -0.12
N ASN A 226 -15.21 2.16 -0.61
CA ASN A 226 -14.28 2.93 -1.41
C ASN A 226 -14.92 3.44 -2.71
N TYR A 227 -15.59 2.59 -3.48
CA TYR A 227 -16.22 2.98 -4.73
C TYR A 227 -17.36 3.99 -4.50
N LYS A 228 -18.14 3.83 -3.44
CA LYS A 228 -19.15 4.83 -3.06
C LYS A 228 -18.51 6.19 -2.71
N SER A 229 -17.35 6.18 -2.05
CA SER A 229 -16.59 7.39 -1.72
C SER A 229 -15.97 8.04 -2.96
N TRP A 230 -15.62 7.24 -3.96
CA TRP A 230 -15.02 7.73 -5.21
C TRP A 230 -16.05 8.23 -6.22
N GLY A 231 -17.31 7.99 -6.03
CA GLY A 231 -18.39 8.37 -6.91
C GLY A 231 -19.17 7.18 -7.44
#